data_c45b31810be16a4098f75f6d34649348
#
_entry.id   c45b31810be16a4098f75f6d34649348
#
_cell.length_a   1.000
_cell.length_b   1.000
_cell.length_c   1.000
_cell.angle_alpha   90.00
_cell.angle_beta   90.00
_cell.angle_gamma   90.00
#
_symmetry.space_group_name_H-M   'P 1'
#
loop_
_entity.id
_entity.type
_entity.pdbx_description
1 polymer ?
#
loop_
_entity_poly.entity_id
_entity_poly.type
_entity_poly.pdbx_seq_one_letter_code
_entity_poly.pdbx_strand_id
1 'polypeptide(L)'
;MKITFDIPDVQVCEVSSCAYNSGAQRCNARAITIGDGIHAACDTFFASDRHAHENSSKAGVGACKVTGCRHNSDLECSAETIRVGLHDTHADCLTFAPR
;
A
#
# COMPACT_ATOMS: atom_id res chain seq x y z
N MET A 1 6.28 24.40 -13.44
CA MET A 1 4.93 23.91 -13.20
C MET A 1 4.95 22.77 -12.19
N LYS A 2 4.09 22.85 -11.23
CA LYS A 2 3.98 21.80 -10.24
C LYS A 2 2.96 20.78 -10.72
N ILE A 3 3.37 19.53 -10.84
CA ILE A 3 2.46 18.46 -11.19
C ILE A 3 2.00 17.81 -9.88
N THR A 4 0.70 17.81 -9.68
CA THR A 4 0.10 17.17 -8.52
C THR A 4 -0.55 15.87 -8.95
N PHE A 5 -0.18 14.78 -8.30
CA PHE A 5 -0.79 13.50 -8.54
C PHE A 5 -1.68 13.15 -7.36
N ASP A 6 -2.92 12.83 -7.66
CA ASP A 6 -3.84 12.33 -6.66
C ASP A 6 -3.67 10.82 -6.56
N ILE A 7 -2.69 10.41 -5.77
CA ILE A 7 -2.51 8.99 -5.52
C ILE A 7 -3.24 8.61 -4.22
N PRO A 8 -3.81 7.40 -4.16
CA PRO A 8 -4.52 6.98 -2.96
C PRO A 8 -3.58 6.89 -1.77
N ASP A 9 -4.03 7.35 -0.62
CA ASP A 9 -3.30 7.14 0.63
C ASP A 9 -3.52 5.73 1.13
N VAL A 10 -2.49 5.19 1.78
CA VAL A 10 -2.65 3.99 2.60
C VAL A 10 -3.25 4.46 3.92
N GLN A 11 -4.55 4.31 4.04
CA GLN A 11 -5.28 4.79 5.20
C GLN A 11 -4.88 4.04 6.47
N VAL A 12 -4.73 2.73 6.35
CA VAL A 12 -4.38 1.86 7.47
C VAL A 12 -3.46 0.77 6.95
N CYS A 13 -2.40 0.49 7.69
CA CYS A 13 -1.57 -0.69 7.48
C CYS A 13 -1.53 -1.50 8.78
N GLU A 14 -2.11 -2.68 8.74
CA GLU A 14 -2.21 -3.54 9.91
C GLU A 14 -1.02 -4.49 10.05
N VAL A 15 -0.04 -4.41 9.15
CA VAL A 15 1.09 -5.33 9.12
C VAL A 15 2.17 -4.83 10.05
N SER A 16 2.07 -5.16 11.32
CA SER A 16 2.97 -4.65 12.35
C SER A 16 4.40 -5.17 12.20
N SER A 17 4.62 -6.26 11.47
CA SER A 17 5.94 -6.82 11.24
C SER A 17 6.72 -6.09 10.13
N CYS A 18 6.07 -5.17 9.43
CA CYS A 18 6.72 -4.43 8.35
C CYS A 18 7.56 -3.28 8.90
N ALA A 19 8.77 -3.11 8.35
CA ALA A 19 9.67 -2.03 8.77
C ALA A 19 9.08 -0.65 8.59
N TYR A 20 8.20 -0.47 7.62
CA TYR A 20 7.59 0.83 7.36
C TYR A 20 6.41 1.14 8.27
N ASN A 21 5.95 0.17 9.04
CA ASN A 21 4.84 0.38 9.98
C ASN A 21 5.40 0.91 11.29
N SER A 22 4.94 2.08 11.72
CA SER A 22 5.46 2.74 12.92
C SER A 22 4.81 2.26 14.21
N GLY A 23 3.93 1.26 14.14
CA GLY A 23 3.27 0.71 15.33
C GLY A 23 1.88 1.29 15.59
N ALA A 24 1.47 2.29 14.83
CA ALA A 24 0.16 2.92 14.96
C ALA A 24 -0.75 2.59 13.78
N GLN A 25 -0.57 1.42 13.20
CA GLN A 25 -1.29 0.99 12.00
C GLN A 25 -1.08 1.95 10.83
N ARG A 26 0.10 2.52 10.75
CA ARG A 26 0.42 3.54 9.79
C ARG A 26 1.67 3.16 9.01
N CYS A 27 1.59 3.27 7.69
CA CYS A 27 2.74 3.08 6.82
C CYS A 27 3.49 4.40 6.64
N ASN A 28 4.79 4.38 6.86
CA ASN A 28 5.64 5.57 6.75
C ASN A 28 6.56 5.52 5.55
N ALA A 29 6.34 4.62 4.61
CA ALA A 29 6.96 4.70 3.30
C ALA A 29 6.41 5.92 2.57
N ARG A 30 7.18 6.46 1.64
CA ARG A 30 6.66 7.57 0.83
C ARG A 30 5.62 7.09 -0.16
N ALA A 31 5.87 5.94 -0.76
CA ALA A 31 4.95 5.33 -1.69
C ALA A 31 5.15 3.83 -1.66
N ILE A 32 4.09 3.10 -1.96
CA ILE A 32 4.16 1.66 -2.05
C ILE A 32 3.74 1.22 -3.44
N THR A 33 4.13 -0.01 -3.80
CA THR A 33 3.72 -0.65 -5.04
C THR A 33 2.94 -1.90 -4.68
N ILE A 34 1.79 -2.08 -5.34
CA ILE A 34 1.01 -3.31 -5.20
C ILE A 34 1.36 -4.21 -6.38
N GLY A 35 1.85 -5.39 -6.06
CA GLY A 35 2.29 -6.35 -7.07
C GLY A 35 1.17 -7.24 -7.56
N ASP A 36 1.49 -8.03 -8.58
CA ASP A 36 0.51 -8.80 -9.34
C ASP A 36 0.63 -10.31 -9.14
N GLY A 37 1.00 -10.77 -8.01
CA GLY A 37 1.04 -12.20 -7.76
C GLY A 37 -0.35 -12.82 -7.68
N ILE A 38 -0.44 -13.97 -7.04
CA ILE A 38 -1.72 -14.60 -6.73
C ILE A 38 -2.56 -13.68 -5.84
N HIS A 39 -1.88 -12.84 -5.06
CA HIS A 39 -2.49 -11.87 -4.17
C HIS A 39 -2.11 -10.47 -4.61
N ALA A 40 -2.97 -9.50 -4.27
CA ALA A 40 -2.64 -8.08 -4.44
C ALA A 40 -1.66 -7.67 -3.34
N ALA A 41 -0.45 -8.15 -3.41
CA ALA A 41 0.53 -8.03 -2.35
C ALA A 41 1.21 -6.67 -2.35
N CYS A 42 1.52 -6.18 -1.15
CA CYS A 42 2.36 -4.99 -1.01
C CYS A 42 3.81 -5.38 -1.26
N ASP A 43 4.35 -5.00 -2.41
CA ASP A 43 5.73 -5.31 -2.76
C ASP A 43 6.74 -4.51 -1.96
N THR A 44 6.30 -3.46 -1.29
CA THR A 44 7.17 -2.63 -0.44
C THR A 44 7.35 -3.24 0.95
N PHE A 45 6.58 -4.25 1.28
CA PHE A 45 6.69 -4.91 2.59
C PHE A 45 8.13 -5.36 2.86
N PHE A 46 8.59 -5.09 4.06
CA PHE A 46 9.91 -5.49 4.50
C PHE A 46 9.86 -5.89 5.97
N ALA A 47 9.99 -7.17 6.25
CA ALA A 47 9.93 -7.69 7.61
C ALA A 47 11.21 -7.29 8.36
N SER A 48 11.05 -6.66 9.51
CA SER A 48 12.18 -6.20 10.30
C SER A 48 11.75 -5.90 11.74
N ASP A 49 12.69 -6.07 12.67
CA ASP A 49 12.49 -5.64 14.05
C ASP A 49 12.66 -4.13 14.21
N ARG A 50 13.30 -3.49 13.24
CA ARG A 50 13.47 -2.04 13.24
C ARG A 50 12.38 -1.42 12.42
N HIS A 51 11.81 -0.36 12.95
CA HIS A 51 10.68 0.31 12.29
C HIS A 51 11.02 1.75 11.97
N ALA A 52 10.46 2.21 10.87
CA ALA A 52 10.61 3.60 10.46
C ALA A 52 9.97 4.51 11.50
N HIS A 53 10.53 5.70 11.64
CA HIS A 53 9.93 6.70 12.51
C HIS A 53 8.66 7.23 11.88
N GLU A 54 7.70 7.54 12.72
CA GLU A 54 6.47 8.16 12.25
C GLU A 54 6.78 9.52 11.63
N ASN A 55 6.22 9.77 10.47
CA ASN A 55 6.31 11.07 9.83
C ASN A 55 4.92 11.65 9.63
N SER A 56 4.84 12.89 9.17
CA SER A 56 3.56 13.59 9.02
C SER A 56 2.81 13.21 7.75
N SER A 57 3.45 12.48 6.84
CA SER A 57 2.84 12.12 5.57
C SER A 57 2.39 10.66 5.60
N LYS A 58 1.25 10.40 4.99
CA LYS A 58 0.83 9.03 4.75
C LYS A 58 1.49 8.51 3.49
N ALA A 59 1.75 7.20 3.47
CA ALA A 59 2.21 6.55 2.25
C ALA A 59 1.13 6.64 1.17
N GLY A 60 1.55 6.79 -0.06
CA GLY A 60 0.65 6.73 -1.20
C GLY A 60 0.91 5.48 -2.02
N VAL A 61 -0.06 5.08 -2.83
CA VAL A 61 0.12 3.98 -3.78
C VAL A 61 0.70 4.55 -5.06
N GLY A 62 1.99 4.36 -5.25
CA GLY A 62 2.69 4.90 -6.42
C GLY A 62 2.42 4.14 -7.70
N ALA A 63 2.16 2.84 -7.60
CA ALA A 63 1.86 2.00 -8.75
C ALA A 63 1.13 0.75 -8.30
N CYS A 64 0.31 0.19 -9.18
CA CYS A 64 -0.38 -1.06 -8.92
C CYS A 64 -0.33 -1.92 -10.18
N LYS A 65 0.20 -3.13 -10.05
CA LYS A 65 0.32 -4.05 -11.17
C LYS A 65 -0.85 -5.01 -11.27
N VAL A 66 -1.84 -4.87 -10.40
CA VAL A 66 -2.98 -5.79 -10.37
C VAL A 66 -4.02 -5.32 -11.38
N THR A 67 -3.81 -5.69 -12.62
CA THR A 67 -4.70 -5.26 -13.72
C THR A 67 -6.11 -5.82 -13.60
N GLY A 68 -6.29 -6.90 -12.84
CA GLY A 68 -7.60 -7.48 -12.59
C GLY A 68 -8.41 -6.75 -11.52
N CYS A 69 -7.87 -5.70 -10.93
CA CYS A 69 -8.58 -4.93 -9.90
C CYS A 69 -9.41 -3.83 -10.57
N ARG A 70 -10.65 -3.65 -10.11
CA ARG A 70 -11.51 -2.62 -10.67
C ARG A 70 -11.00 -1.20 -10.42
N HIS A 71 -10.15 -1.03 -9.42
CA HIS A 71 -9.55 0.28 -9.12
C HIS A 71 -8.29 0.55 -9.94
N ASN A 72 -7.82 -0.43 -10.71
CA ASN A 72 -6.62 -0.27 -11.52
C ASN A 72 -6.95 0.40 -12.85
N SER A 73 -6.24 1.48 -13.15
CA SER A 73 -6.33 2.17 -14.43
C SER A 73 -4.90 2.46 -14.89
N ASP A 74 -4.47 1.82 -15.95
CA ASP A 74 -3.13 2.00 -16.50
C ASP A 74 -2.02 1.81 -15.46
N LEU A 75 -2.15 0.75 -14.65
CA LEU A 75 -1.15 0.42 -13.61
C LEU A 75 -1.10 1.43 -12.48
N GLU A 76 -2.16 2.19 -12.32
CA GLU A 76 -2.31 3.10 -11.19
C GLU A 76 -3.61 2.81 -10.46
N CYS A 77 -3.61 3.09 -9.17
CA CYS A 77 -4.81 2.88 -8.35
C CYS A 77 -5.68 4.13 -8.39
N SER A 78 -6.97 3.95 -8.68
CA SER A 78 -7.94 5.04 -8.73
C SER A 78 -8.85 5.07 -7.50
N ALA A 79 -8.62 4.23 -6.51
CA ALA A 79 -9.38 4.30 -5.26
C ALA A 79 -9.08 5.59 -4.52
N GLU A 80 -9.97 6.02 -3.63
CA GLU A 80 -9.69 7.21 -2.82
C GLU A 80 -8.61 6.92 -1.79
N THR A 81 -8.70 5.79 -1.11
CA THR A 81 -7.71 5.31 -0.16
C THR A 81 -7.65 3.81 -0.25
N ILE A 82 -6.58 3.21 0.29
CA ILE A 82 -6.51 1.77 0.44
C ILE A 82 -6.19 1.39 1.87
N ARG A 83 -6.43 0.13 2.18
CA ARG A 83 -6.04 -0.49 3.44
C ARG A 83 -5.13 -1.66 3.12
N VAL A 84 -4.09 -1.82 3.93
CA VAL A 84 -3.16 -2.93 3.83
C VAL A 84 -3.28 -3.75 5.10
N GLY A 85 -3.35 -5.05 4.96
CA GLY A 85 -3.43 -5.95 6.09
C GLY A 85 -2.94 -7.33 5.72
N LEU A 86 -3.01 -8.24 6.66
CA LEU A 86 -2.59 -9.62 6.41
C LEU A 86 -3.72 -10.41 5.78
N HIS A 87 -3.39 -11.10 4.71
CA HIS A 87 -4.26 -12.10 4.10
C HIS A 87 -3.44 -13.40 4.10
N ASP A 88 -3.85 -14.34 4.91
CA ASP A 88 -3.03 -15.48 5.30
C ASP A 88 -1.74 -14.96 5.97
N THR A 89 -0.61 -15.07 5.33
CA THR A 89 0.65 -14.56 5.88
C THR A 89 1.23 -13.44 5.01
N HIS A 90 0.43 -12.92 4.09
CA HIS A 90 0.87 -11.92 3.12
C HIS A 90 0.36 -10.54 3.46
N ALA A 91 1.19 -9.53 3.25
CA ALA A 91 0.77 -8.13 3.34
C ALA A 91 0.07 -7.78 2.02
N ASP A 92 -1.24 -7.68 2.06
CA ASP A 92 -2.06 -7.50 0.86
C ASP A 92 -2.85 -6.21 0.91
N CYS A 93 -3.17 -5.70 -0.27
CA CYS A 93 -4.13 -4.60 -0.41
C CYS A 93 -5.53 -5.17 -0.15
N LEU A 94 -6.13 -4.80 0.96
CA LEU A 94 -7.46 -5.28 1.33
C LEU A 94 -8.57 -4.54 0.56
N THR A 95 -8.22 -3.48 -0.13
CA THR A 95 -9.18 -2.72 -0.97
C THR A 95 -9.33 -3.34 -2.35
N PHE A 96 -8.50 -4.32 -2.68
CA PHE A 96 -8.60 -5.02 -3.95
C PHE A 96 -10.05 -5.45 -4.23
N ALA A 97 -10.51 -5.20 -5.45
CA ALA A 97 -11.83 -5.65 -5.90
C ALA A 97 -11.69 -6.16 -7.33
N PRO A 98 -12.09 -7.41 -7.60
CA PRO A 98 -11.99 -7.94 -8.96
C PRO A 98 -12.93 -7.20 -9.92
N ARG A 99 -12.48 -7.09 -11.16
CA ARG A 99 -13.28 -6.53 -12.23
C ARG A 99 -14.50 -7.40 -12.55
#